data_11db6e390ae58f7f913a84d94878f91d
#
_entry.id   11db6e390ae58f7f913a84d94878f91d
#
_cell.length_a   1.000
_cell.length_b   1.000
_cell.length_c   1.000
_cell.angle_alpha   90.00
_cell.angle_beta   90.00
_cell.angle_gamma   90.00
#
_symmetry.space_group_name_H-M   'P 1'
#
loop_
_entity.id
_entity.type
_entity.pdbx_description
1 polymer ?
#
loop_
_entity_poly.entity_id
_entity_poly.type
_entity_poly.pdbx_seq_one_letter_code
_entity_poly.pdbx_strand_id
1 'polypeptide(L)'
;MDRAQEVKEAYGQKAREYILHGMGLEEKSGKVKCPYHEDKKPSMAWYQDGMMWKCFACGEQVDIYRYLMDYEHMSFPDAVSKVADMAGAYETIQRPKKEYKLPKIETNELNNQAIDYMAKRRITKDTLDEWKVKSRKWNGQEVYVFQYFDEAGKLVYVSYRGIGKGAIKGGCEPDTKPILWGMWHVDKRKPLVITEGQPDAMCVYQAGYHNVVSVPNGSKNLKWIDNCWDWLQDVSEFIVFGDNDEPGKEMAENIKRRLKNVTVLISAKRKDANEVLYFDGPKVLKRMIDDAIKAMPAGLMDVSQMPYRTAPIDSDTIETGFIEYDEHVEDWKQQEITIVFGRNGEGKTTFMSQVITHCLLKKVPTFLYSGEMSDHKIQLWLYKQMVGGNTSYLNVVKGKYRDKVEPKPEVVKAIKEWHRDELYLFDRSEKKVLGNLDGFFSVMELAAKRFGCKLFVIDNLMSILEENADSLFSDQANFIQRCKDFAVKNWVHLVLLAHPNKEKGEIQNAYNGNLEKTDISGSNNIANKADNIIAVERNWGDDREWDEIVTSLKDRESGQRKVMRFYFSQETLRFYNQRTAEKEDFGWEKYLTQDAPDPSECPF
;
A
#
# COMPACT_ATOMS: atom_id res chain seq x y z
N MET A 1 34.36 -7.58 -6.57
CA MET A 1 32.92 -7.82 -6.81
C MET A 1 32.14 -7.27 -5.62
N ASP A 2 30.92 -6.82 -5.82
CA ASP A 2 30.05 -6.34 -4.76
C ASP A 2 29.59 -7.54 -3.88
N ARG A 3 29.51 -7.38 -2.54
CA ARG A 3 29.05 -8.43 -1.60
C ARG A 3 27.74 -9.07 -2.05
N ALA A 4 26.83 -8.26 -2.54
CA ALA A 4 25.57 -8.76 -3.10
C ALA A 4 25.79 -9.65 -4.32
N GLN A 5 26.73 -9.28 -5.19
CA GLN A 5 27.07 -10.08 -6.38
C GLN A 5 27.71 -11.43 -6.01
N GLU A 6 28.58 -11.46 -5.02
CA GLU A 6 29.22 -12.71 -4.56
C GLU A 6 28.24 -13.64 -3.87
N VAL A 7 27.35 -13.09 -3.02
CA VAL A 7 26.28 -13.87 -2.41
C VAL A 7 25.32 -14.41 -3.48
N LYS A 8 25.00 -13.59 -4.48
CA LYS A 8 24.19 -14.01 -5.62
C LYS A 8 24.84 -15.14 -6.41
N GLU A 9 26.16 -15.05 -6.65
CA GLU A 9 26.94 -16.10 -7.33
C GLU A 9 27.04 -17.38 -6.50
N ALA A 10 27.19 -17.27 -5.17
CA ALA A 10 27.20 -18.42 -4.27
C ALA A 10 25.84 -19.13 -4.21
N TYR A 11 24.73 -18.40 -4.28
CA TYR A 11 23.40 -18.99 -4.38
C TYR A 11 23.14 -19.60 -5.78
N GLY A 12 23.72 -19.00 -6.80
CA GLY A 12 23.86 -19.56 -8.15
C GLY A 12 22.50 -19.93 -8.79
N GLN A 13 22.45 -21.12 -9.38
CA GLN A 13 21.27 -21.60 -10.10
C GLN A 13 20.03 -21.80 -9.22
N LYS A 14 20.19 -21.96 -7.91
CA LYS A 14 19.04 -22.05 -6.99
C LYS A 14 18.16 -20.79 -7.03
N ALA A 15 18.75 -19.63 -7.37
CA ALA A 15 18.00 -18.39 -7.58
C ALA A 15 16.97 -18.51 -8.72
N ARG A 16 17.30 -19.24 -9.79
CA ARG A 16 16.38 -19.48 -10.90
C ARG A 16 15.09 -20.16 -10.47
N GLU A 17 15.23 -21.25 -9.72
CA GLU A 17 14.10 -22.04 -9.25
C GLU A 17 13.31 -21.30 -8.16
N TYR A 18 14.00 -20.61 -7.27
CA TYR A 18 13.37 -19.84 -6.20
C TYR A 18 12.49 -18.72 -6.76
N ILE A 19 12.99 -17.95 -7.73
CA ILE A 19 12.23 -16.89 -8.39
C ILE A 19 11.06 -17.47 -9.19
N LEU A 20 11.31 -18.55 -9.96
CA LEU A 20 10.30 -19.20 -10.78
C LEU A 20 9.09 -19.66 -9.94
N HIS A 21 9.39 -20.34 -8.83
CA HIS A 21 8.38 -20.88 -7.92
C HIS A 21 7.65 -19.76 -7.19
N GLY A 22 8.40 -18.78 -6.69
CA GLY A 22 7.84 -17.67 -5.92
C GLY A 22 6.96 -16.72 -6.74
N MET A 23 7.23 -16.60 -8.06
CA MET A 23 6.39 -15.84 -8.98
C MET A 23 5.25 -16.69 -9.59
N GLY A 24 5.15 -17.97 -9.27
CA GLY A 24 4.13 -18.86 -9.82
C GLY A 24 4.21 -19.05 -11.33
N LEU A 25 5.41 -18.96 -11.93
CA LEU A 25 5.59 -19.01 -13.38
C LEU A 25 5.81 -20.45 -13.85
N GLU A 26 5.07 -20.86 -14.88
CA GLU A 26 5.28 -22.13 -15.57
C GLU A 26 6.28 -21.99 -16.71
N GLU A 27 7.34 -22.81 -16.67
CA GLU A 27 8.34 -22.84 -17.72
C GLU A 27 7.94 -23.80 -18.85
N LYS A 28 8.02 -23.32 -20.10
CA LYS A 28 7.82 -24.11 -21.32
C LYS A 28 9.00 -23.90 -22.25
N SER A 29 9.74 -24.97 -22.51
CA SER A 29 10.93 -24.95 -23.43
C SER A 29 11.97 -23.88 -23.04
N GLY A 30 12.30 -23.74 -21.77
CA GLY A 30 13.29 -22.79 -21.26
C GLY A 30 12.81 -21.33 -21.14
N LYS A 31 11.53 -21.07 -21.38
CA LYS A 31 10.93 -19.73 -21.32
C LYS A 31 9.67 -19.72 -20.46
N VAL A 32 9.39 -18.55 -19.85
CA VAL A 32 8.18 -18.27 -19.10
C VAL A 32 7.44 -17.07 -19.68
N LYS A 33 6.17 -16.95 -19.40
CA LYS A 33 5.43 -15.72 -19.68
C LYS A 33 5.91 -14.62 -18.77
N CYS A 34 6.19 -13.44 -19.32
CA CYS A 34 6.59 -12.29 -18.53
C CYS A 34 5.40 -11.74 -17.73
N PRO A 35 5.52 -11.58 -16.41
CA PRO A 35 4.44 -11.03 -15.59
C PRO A 35 4.28 -9.49 -15.67
N TYR A 36 5.24 -8.82 -16.31
CA TYR A 36 5.28 -7.34 -16.37
C TYR A 36 4.63 -6.75 -17.63
N HIS A 37 4.17 -7.58 -18.58
CA HIS A 37 3.39 -7.14 -19.74
C HIS A 37 2.46 -8.28 -20.22
N GLU A 38 1.48 -7.95 -21.05
CA GLU A 38 0.61 -8.97 -21.66
C GLU A 38 1.39 -9.84 -22.64
N ASP A 39 1.75 -11.04 -22.21
CA ASP A 39 2.62 -11.95 -22.94
C ASP A 39 1.80 -13.11 -23.56
N LYS A 40 1.56 -13.05 -24.87
CA LYS A 40 0.83 -14.09 -25.62
C LYS A 40 1.67 -15.34 -25.86
N LYS A 41 2.99 -15.20 -25.91
CA LYS A 41 3.96 -16.30 -26.10
C LYS A 41 5.12 -16.07 -25.10
N PRO A 42 5.60 -17.14 -24.40
CA PRO A 42 6.69 -17.01 -23.44
C PRO A 42 7.89 -16.23 -23.99
N SER A 43 8.18 -15.07 -23.43
CA SER A 43 9.23 -14.14 -23.90
C SER A 43 10.34 -13.88 -22.87
N MET A 44 10.19 -14.39 -21.64
CA MET A 44 11.18 -14.23 -20.58
C MET A 44 11.97 -15.53 -20.38
N ALA A 45 13.30 -15.45 -20.35
CA ALA A 45 14.19 -16.60 -20.17
C ALA A 45 15.26 -16.32 -19.11
N TRP A 46 15.81 -17.40 -18.55
CA TRP A 46 16.92 -17.29 -17.61
C TRP A 46 18.21 -16.89 -18.35
N TYR A 47 18.81 -15.80 -17.90
CA TYR A 47 20.08 -15.30 -18.43
C TYR A 47 21.21 -15.64 -17.45
N GLN A 48 22.04 -16.62 -17.85
CA GLN A 48 23.05 -17.24 -16.98
C GLN A 48 24.09 -16.24 -16.48
N ASP A 49 24.64 -15.42 -17.39
CA ASP A 49 25.72 -14.48 -17.05
C ASP A 49 25.29 -13.40 -16.04
N GLY A 50 24.02 -13.07 -16.03
CA GLY A 50 23.44 -12.11 -15.07
C GLY A 50 22.73 -12.76 -13.89
N MET A 51 22.57 -14.10 -13.88
CA MET A 51 21.77 -14.84 -12.89
C MET A 51 20.42 -14.18 -12.63
N MET A 52 19.65 -13.98 -13.70
CA MET A 52 18.37 -13.29 -13.68
C MET A 52 17.42 -13.81 -14.75
N TRP A 53 16.14 -13.67 -14.51
CA TRP A 53 15.13 -13.79 -15.54
C TRP A 53 15.06 -12.50 -16.35
N LYS A 54 15.24 -12.59 -17.67
CA LYS A 54 15.21 -11.44 -18.58
C LYS A 54 14.12 -11.63 -19.63
N CYS A 55 13.23 -10.66 -19.73
CA CYS A 55 12.25 -10.59 -20.80
C CYS A 55 12.86 -9.97 -22.06
N PHE A 56 12.79 -10.67 -23.18
CA PHE A 56 13.32 -10.17 -24.46
C PHE A 56 12.28 -9.30 -25.22
N ALA A 57 11.04 -9.22 -24.75
CA ALA A 57 10.01 -8.37 -25.34
C ALA A 57 9.95 -6.98 -24.69
N CYS A 58 9.88 -6.88 -23.36
CA CYS A 58 9.79 -5.61 -22.65
C CYS A 58 11.11 -5.16 -21.99
N GLY A 59 12.15 -6.00 -21.97
CA GLY A 59 13.45 -5.67 -21.40
C GLY A 59 13.55 -5.85 -19.88
N GLU A 60 12.47 -6.21 -19.18
CA GLU A 60 12.48 -6.41 -17.73
C GLU A 60 13.43 -7.49 -17.27
N GLN A 61 14.07 -7.26 -16.12
CA GLN A 61 15.08 -8.12 -15.52
C GLN A 61 14.79 -8.34 -14.06
N VAL A 62 14.71 -9.60 -13.62
CA VAL A 62 14.41 -9.99 -12.24
C VAL A 62 15.49 -10.95 -11.75
N ASP A 63 16.34 -10.47 -10.86
CA ASP A 63 17.27 -11.30 -10.10
C ASP A 63 16.71 -11.61 -8.71
N ILE A 64 17.45 -12.40 -7.93
CA ILE A 64 17.00 -12.83 -6.60
C ILE A 64 16.75 -11.66 -5.66
N TYR A 65 17.53 -10.59 -5.73
CA TYR A 65 17.36 -9.44 -4.87
C TYR A 65 16.14 -8.63 -5.27
N ARG A 66 15.96 -8.37 -6.56
CA ARG A 66 14.76 -7.70 -7.04
C ARG A 66 13.51 -8.50 -6.70
N TYR A 67 13.54 -9.81 -6.85
CA TYR A 67 12.44 -10.67 -6.45
C TYR A 67 12.10 -10.50 -4.95
N LEU A 68 13.11 -10.61 -4.07
CA LEU A 68 12.89 -10.48 -2.62
C LEU A 68 12.38 -9.09 -2.21
N MET A 69 12.83 -8.04 -2.91
CA MET A 69 12.37 -6.68 -2.63
C MET A 69 10.95 -6.43 -3.15
N ASP A 70 10.63 -6.86 -4.37
CA ASP A 70 9.37 -6.53 -5.03
C ASP A 70 8.22 -7.46 -4.58
N TYR A 71 8.50 -8.75 -4.33
CA TYR A 71 7.49 -9.76 -3.99
C TYR A 71 7.45 -10.13 -2.51
N GLU A 72 8.58 -10.13 -1.83
CA GLU A 72 8.64 -10.42 -0.40
C GLU A 72 8.80 -9.15 0.45
N HIS A 73 8.79 -7.97 -0.17
CA HIS A 73 8.83 -6.65 0.48
C HIS A 73 10.01 -6.45 1.44
N MET A 74 11.14 -7.06 1.13
CA MET A 74 12.35 -6.97 1.95
C MET A 74 13.17 -5.73 1.60
N SER A 75 13.90 -5.18 2.57
CA SER A 75 14.96 -4.21 2.26
C SER A 75 16.13 -4.91 1.54
N PHE A 76 16.89 -4.18 0.73
CA PHE A 76 18.04 -4.77 0.05
C PHE A 76 19.06 -5.42 0.99
N PRO A 77 19.42 -4.83 2.15
CA PRO A 77 20.30 -5.47 3.13
C PRO A 77 19.74 -6.78 3.69
N ASP A 78 18.43 -6.80 3.97
CA ASP A 78 17.76 -8.00 4.47
C ASP A 78 17.68 -9.08 3.38
N ALA A 79 17.46 -8.69 2.13
CA ALA A 79 17.51 -9.60 0.98
C ALA A 79 18.90 -10.21 0.79
N VAL A 80 19.96 -9.39 0.89
CA VAL A 80 21.35 -9.89 0.82
C VAL A 80 21.63 -10.86 1.97
N SER A 81 21.21 -10.55 3.19
CA SER A 81 21.36 -11.43 4.34
C SER A 81 20.61 -12.74 4.15
N LYS A 82 19.36 -12.68 3.69
CA LYS A 82 18.54 -13.87 3.43
C LYS A 82 19.17 -14.78 2.34
N VAL A 83 19.66 -14.19 1.26
CA VAL A 83 20.33 -14.99 0.20
C VAL A 83 21.65 -15.58 0.70
N ALA A 84 22.40 -14.88 1.56
CA ALA A 84 23.61 -15.40 2.20
C ALA A 84 23.29 -16.60 3.10
N ASP A 85 22.21 -16.54 3.88
CA ASP A 85 21.72 -17.66 4.70
C ASP A 85 21.34 -18.87 3.82
N MET A 86 20.57 -18.63 2.78
CA MET A 86 20.11 -19.66 1.84
C MET A 86 21.26 -20.29 1.05
N ALA A 87 22.32 -19.55 0.82
CA ALA A 87 23.54 -20.03 0.18
C ALA A 87 24.44 -20.85 1.12
N GLY A 88 24.18 -20.84 2.43
CA GLY A 88 25.07 -21.43 3.44
C GLY A 88 26.42 -20.69 3.54
N ALA A 89 26.44 -19.42 3.18
CA ALA A 89 27.65 -18.66 2.92
C ALA A 89 28.17 -17.88 4.13
N TYR A 90 27.63 -18.11 5.34
CA TYR A 90 28.04 -17.37 6.54
C TYR A 90 29.51 -17.57 6.95
N GLU A 91 30.12 -18.70 6.64
CA GLU A 91 31.48 -19.01 7.09
C GLU A 91 32.54 -19.09 5.99
N THR A 92 32.18 -19.08 4.70
CA THR A 92 33.11 -19.47 3.64
C THR A 92 33.50 -18.40 2.64
N ILE A 93 32.89 -17.23 2.65
CA ILE A 93 33.31 -16.14 1.79
C ILE A 93 34.27 -15.22 2.54
N GLN A 94 35.40 -15.72 2.93
CA GLN A 94 36.59 -14.89 3.13
C GLN A 94 37.05 -14.45 1.74
N ARG A 95 36.65 -13.24 1.38
CA ARG A 95 37.20 -12.59 0.19
C ARG A 95 38.72 -12.50 0.33
N PRO A 96 39.50 -12.63 -0.74
CA PRO A 96 40.67 -11.81 -0.86
C PRO A 96 40.15 -10.35 -0.81
N LYS A 97 40.27 -9.67 0.33
CA LYS A 97 40.03 -8.23 0.41
C LYS A 97 40.83 -7.61 -0.72
N LYS A 98 40.16 -6.91 -1.66
CA LYS A 98 40.88 -6.16 -2.70
C LYS A 98 41.88 -5.29 -1.94
N GLU A 99 43.18 -5.57 -2.08
CA GLU A 99 44.21 -4.74 -1.47
C GLU A 99 44.20 -3.40 -2.17
N TYR A 100 43.69 -2.40 -1.49
CA TYR A 100 43.77 -1.04 -1.97
C TYR A 100 45.14 -0.44 -1.62
N LYS A 101 45.70 0.28 -2.56
CA LYS A 101 46.93 1.05 -2.33
C LYS A 101 46.59 2.33 -1.60
N LEU A 102 47.50 2.80 -0.77
CA LEU A 102 47.39 4.14 -0.18
C LEU A 102 47.83 5.17 -1.23
N PRO A 103 47.11 6.31 -1.33
CA PRO A 103 47.53 7.37 -2.23
C PRO A 103 48.90 7.92 -1.83
N LYS A 104 49.79 8.08 -2.81
CA LYS A 104 51.09 8.76 -2.64
C LYS A 104 51.07 9.97 -3.54
N ILE A 105 50.64 11.09 -3.01
CA ILE A 105 50.49 12.34 -3.77
C ILE A 105 51.23 13.49 -3.06
N GLU A 106 51.80 14.36 -3.87
CA GLU A 106 52.23 15.69 -3.45
C GLU A 106 51.13 16.69 -3.80
N THR A 107 50.80 17.57 -2.90
CA THR A 107 49.77 18.59 -3.04
C THR A 107 50.33 19.98 -2.75
N ASN A 108 49.79 21.00 -3.36
CA ASN A 108 50.09 22.41 -3.11
C ASN A 108 48.90 23.07 -2.42
N GLU A 109 49.14 24.21 -1.77
CA GLU A 109 48.08 25.10 -1.33
C GLU A 109 47.31 25.63 -2.54
N LEU A 110 46.02 25.98 -2.31
CA LEU A 110 45.19 26.55 -3.35
C LEU A 110 45.75 27.90 -3.82
N ASN A 111 45.89 28.08 -5.12
CA ASN A 111 46.24 29.39 -5.67
C ASN A 111 45.00 30.33 -5.70
N ASN A 112 45.22 31.62 -5.91
CA ASN A 112 44.16 32.61 -5.91
C ASN A 112 43.08 32.30 -6.95
N GLN A 113 43.42 31.77 -8.14
CA GLN A 113 42.45 31.42 -9.18
C GLN A 113 41.49 30.32 -8.69
N ALA A 114 41.98 29.33 -8.00
CA ALA A 114 41.18 28.25 -7.42
C ALA A 114 40.25 28.78 -6.31
N ILE A 115 40.80 29.63 -5.42
CA ILE A 115 40.02 30.25 -4.35
C ILE A 115 38.93 31.16 -4.95
N ASP A 116 39.25 32.00 -5.91
CA ASP A 116 38.30 32.91 -6.57
C ASP A 116 37.19 32.16 -7.30
N TYR A 117 37.49 31.01 -7.93
CA TYR A 117 36.49 30.20 -8.59
C TYR A 117 35.47 29.61 -7.58
N MET A 118 35.92 29.12 -6.43
CA MET A 118 35.04 28.65 -5.36
C MET A 118 34.28 29.81 -4.68
N ALA A 119 34.92 30.97 -4.53
CA ALA A 119 34.26 32.17 -4.02
C ALA A 119 33.13 32.65 -4.94
N LYS A 120 33.25 32.51 -6.26
CA LYS A 120 32.16 32.76 -7.21
C LYS A 120 30.99 31.80 -6.99
N ARG A 121 31.21 30.62 -6.44
CA ARG A 121 30.20 29.67 -6.02
C ARG A 121 29.75 29.87 -4.56
N ARG A 122 30.14 30.94 -3.93
CA ARG A 122 29.91 31.33 -2.52
C ARG A 122 30.49 30.35 -1.50
N ILE A 123 31.50 29.59 -1.88
CA ILE A 123 32.27 28.75 -0.96
C ILE A 123 33.47 29.55 -0.47
N THR A 124 33.57 29.75 0.86
CA THR A 124 34.61 30.59 1.46
C THR A 124 35.96 29.86 1.57
N LYS A 125 37.04 30.67 1.66
CA LYS A 125 38.37 30.10 1.90
C LYS A 125 38.44 29.29 3.16
N ASP A 126 37.85 29.76 4.27
CA ASP A 126 37.81 29.05 5.53
C ASP A 126 37.18 27.66 5.41
N THR A 127 36.09 27.55 4.61
CA THR A 127 35.47 26.25 4.29
C THR A 127 36.43 25.34 3.51
N LEU A 128 37.14 25.89 2.51
CA LEU A 128 38.12 25.11 1.74
C LEU A 128 39.28 24.61 2.63
N ASP A 129 39.77 25.45 3.54
CA ASP A 129 40.84 25.10 4.48
C ASP A 129 40.37 24.01 5.48
N GLU A 130 39.16 24.15 6.04
CA GLU A 130 38.57 23.17 6.97
C GLU A 130 38.38 21.80 6.29
N TRP A 131 37.96 21.81 5.06
CA TRP A 131 37.80 20.60 4.26
C TRP A 131 39.09 20.09 3.62
N LYS A 132 40.23 20.71 3.95
CA LYS A 132 41.59 20.31 3.51
C LYS A 132 41.68 20.20 1.98
N VAL A 133 40.99 21.08 1.25
CA VAL A 133 41.06 21.11 -0.21
C VAL A 133 42.42 21.65 -0.63
N LYS A 134 43.10 20.93 -1.50
CA LYS A 134 44.42 21.26 -2.01
C LYS A 134 44.39 21.38 -3.53
N SER A 135 45.53 21.71 -4.12
CA SER A 135 45.73 21.69 -5.57
C SER A 135 46.93 20.90 -5.99
N ARG A 136 46.99 20.56 -7.26
CA ARG A 136 48.18 20.01 -7.95
C ARG A 136 48.08 20.16 -9.44
N LYS A 137 49.20 20.04 -10.15
CA LYS A 137 49.17 19.82 -11.60
C LYS A 137 48.83 18.36 -11.91
N TRP A 138 47.80 18.14 -12.74
CA TRP A 138 47.39 16.83 -13.21
C TRP A 138 47.03 16.92 -14.68
N ASN A 139 47.62 16.05 -15.50
CA ASN A 139 47.47 16.10 -16.95
C ASN A 139 47.71 17.51 -17.57
N GLY A 140 48.72 18.23 -17.04
CA GLY A 140 49.11 19.53 -17.54
C GLY A 140 48.24 20.73 -17.07
N GLN A 141 47.17 20.49 -16.31
CA GLN A 141 46.28 21.52 -15.77
C GLN A 141 46.29 21.52 -14.24
N GLU A 142 46.04 22.70 -13.68
CA GLU A 142 45.80 22.80 -12.22
C GLU A 142 44.44 22.24 -11.89
N VAL A 143 44.37 21.42 -10.84
CA VAL A 143 43.12 20.77 -10.37
C VAL A 143 42.96 20.92 -8.87
N TYR A 144 41.72 20.91 -8.42
CA TYR A 144 41.41 20.66 -7.01
C TYR A 144 41.75 19.21 -6.65
N VAL A 145 42.27 19.02 -5.46
CA VAL A 145 42.59 17.74 -4.85
C VAL A 145 41.70 17.56 -3.63
N PHE A 146 40.78 16.62 -3.69
CA PHE A 146 39.93 16.22 -2.57
C PHE A 146 40.56 14.99 -1.93
N GLN A 147 40.95 15.14 -0.65
CA GLN A 147 41.60 14.11 0.13
C GLN A 147 40.58 13.42 1.04
N TYR A 148 40.47 12.10 0.94
CA TYR A 148 39.51 11.29 1.68
C TYR A 148 40.21 10.57 2.82
N PHE A 149 39.90 10.98 4.02
CA PHE A 149 40.43 10.37 5.23
C PHE A 149 39.38 9.44 5.83
N ASP A 150 39.79 8.27 6.30
CA ASP A 150 38.94 7.39 7.09
C ASP A 150 38.70 7.96 8.48
N GLU A 151 37.90 7.25 9.30
CA GLU A 151 37.59 7.68 10.68
C GLU A 151 38.81 7.75 11.59
N ALA A 152 39.88 7.04 11.26
CA ALA A 152 41.16 7.09 11.95
C ALA A 152 42.08 8.26 11.48
N GLY A 153 41.61 9.06 10.52
CA GLY A 153 42.36 10.15 9.92
C GLY A 153 43.41 9.72 8.91
N LYS A 154 43.39 8.49 8.43
CA LYS A 154 44.31 7.98 7.41
C LYS A 154 43.81 8.32 6.00
N LEU A 155 44.67 8.89 5.16
CA LEU A 155 44.38 9.16 3.75
C LEU A 155 44.29 7.85 2.98
N VAL A 156 43.09 7.56 2.41
CA VAL A 156 42.83 6.28 1.73
C VAL A 156 42.35 6.44 0.30
N TYR A 157 41.86 7.64 -0.07
CA TYR A 157 41.41 7.92 -1.43
C TYR A 157 41.64 9.39 -1.80
N VAL A 158 41.80 9.67 -3.07
CA VAL A 158 41.98 11.02 -3.61
C VAL A 158 41.25 11.16 -4.92
N SER A 159 40.46 12.23 -5.06
CA SER A 159 39.86 12.61 -6.33
C SER A 159 40.30 13.99 -6.78
N TYR A 160 40.22 14.20 -8.08
CA TYR A 160 40.61 15.43 -8.76
C TYR A 160 39.46 16.06 -9.48
N ARG A 161 39.40 17.39 -9.50
CA ARG A 161 38.44 18.15 -10.29
C ARG A 161 39.09 19.38 -10.90
N GLY A 162 38.86 19.58 -12.20
CA GLY A 162 39.41 20.73 -12.90
C GLY A 162 38.86 22.07 -12.40
N ILE A 163 39.67 23.12 -12.49
CA ILE A 163 39.33 24.48 -12.04
C ILE A 163 38.76 25.28 -13.23
N GLY A 164 37.47 25.65 -13.14
CA GLY A 164 36.82 26.53 -14.12
C GLY A 164 36.01 25.83 -15.22
N LYS A 165 35.36 26.64 -16.07
CA LYS A 165 34.61 26.12 -17.22
C LYS A 165 35.57 25.58 -18.29
N GLY A 166 35.27 24.40 -18.86
CA GLY A 166 36.09 23.74 -19.86
C GLY A 166 37.34 23.04 -19.34
N ALA A 167 37.53 22.98 -18.01
CA ALA A 167 38.59 22.21 -17.40
C ALA A 167 38.37 20.70 -17.58
N ILE A 168 39.43 19.91 -17.40
CA ILE A 168 39.37 18.45 -17.47
C ILE A 168 38.29 17.90 -16.55
N LYS A 169 37.56 16.91 -17.05
CA LYS A 169 36.67 16.11 -16.19
C LYS A 169 37.52 15.45 -15.11
N GLY A 170 37.14 15.51 -13.87
CA GLY A 170 37.90 14.97 -12.77
C GLY A 170 38.37 13.52 -12.94
N GLY A 171 39.12 13.04 -12.00
CA GLY A 171 39.65 11.68 -11.93
C GLY A 171 39.96 11.28 -10.49
N CYS A 172 40.60 10.15 -10.30
CA CYS A 172 41.04 9.69 -8.98
C CYS A 172 42.38 8.95 -9.08
N GLU A 173 43.03 8.78 -7.94
CA GLU A 173 44.20 7.92 -7.87
C GLU A 173 43.80 6.46 -8.07
N PRO A 174 44.48 5.73 -8.99
CA PRO A 174 44.14 4.36 -9.30
C PRO A 174 44.38 3.41 -8.13
N ASP A 175 43.60 2.33 -8.04
CA ASP A 175 43.68 1.28 -7.04
C ASP A 175 43.48 1.75 -5.58
N THR A 176 43.00 2.94 -5.33
CA THR A 176 42.72 3.45 -3.99
C THR A 176 41.28 3.17 -3.55
N LYS A 177 40.99 3.15 -2.24
CA LYS A 177 39.69 2.76 -1.66
C LYS A 177 38.71 3.92 -1.69
N PRO A 178 37.69 3.96 -2.60
CA PRO A 178 36.71 5.03 -2.58
C PRO A 178 35.81 4.90 -1.34
N ILE A 179 35.79 5.96 -0.54
CA ILE A 179 34.97 6.15 0.65
C ILE A 179 34.25 7.48 0.57
N LEU A 180 33.36 7.78 1.53
CA LEU A 180 32.71 9.08 1.62
C LEU A 180 33.73 10.18 1.98
N TRP A 181 33.60 11.35 1.37
CA TRP A 181 34.42 12.52 1.68
C TRP A 181 33.84 13.27 2.88
N GLY A 182 34.62 13.47 3.91
CA GLY A 182 34.18 14.11 5.14
C GLY A 182 33.99 13.16 6.33
N MET A 183 34.28 11.86 6.19
CA MET A 183 34.09 10.88 7.29
C MET A 183 34.82 11.25 8.59
N TRP A 184 35.94 11.97 8.53
CA TRP A 184 36.77 12.31 9.68
C TRP A 184 36.13 13.28 10.68
N HIS A 185 35.01 13.96 10.31
CA HIS A 185 34.33 14.92 11.19
C HIS A 185 32.89 14.51 11.54
N VAL A 186 32.48 13.32 11.19
CA VAL A 186 31.10 12.85 11.38
C VAL A 186 30.83 12.39 12.82
N ASP A 187 29.75 12.89 13.41
CA ASP A 187 29.15 12.34 14.63
C ASP A 187 28.05 11.35 14.23
N LYS A 188 28.31 10.06 14.34
CA LYS A 188 27.38 8.98 13.93
C LYS A 188 26.06 8.96 14.70
N ARG A 189 25.96 9.65 15.84
CA ARG A 189 24.74 9.78 16.67
C ARG A 189 23.77 10.82 16.13
N LYS A 190 24.20 11.64 15.17
CA LYS A 190 23.39 12.68 14.54
C LYS A 190 23.03 12.27 13.11
N PRO A 191 21.88 12.76 12.57
CA PRO A 191 21.56 12.54 11.17
C PRO A 191 22.72 12.95 10.26
N LEU A 192 23.07 12.09 9.31
CA LEU A 192 24.17 12.33 8.36
C LEU A 192 23.63 12.79 7.03
N VAL A 193 24.01 13.98 6.58
CA VAL A 193 23.69 14.45 5.23
C VAL A 193 24.69 13.87 4.24
N ILE A 194 24.20 13.24 3.17
CA ILE A 194 24.99 12.73 2.04
C ILE A 194 24.66 13.55 0.81
N THR A 195 25.64 14.19 0.18
CA THR A 195 25.50 14.97 -1.06
C THR A 195 26.17 14.27 -2.24
N GLU A 196 25.75 14.62 -3.47
CA GLU A 196 26.34 14.06 -4.70
C GLU A 196 27.74 14.62 -4.97
N GLY A 197 27.95 15.92 -4.72
CA GLY A 197 29.19 16.61 -5.03
C GLY A 197 29.93 17.16 -3.81
N GLN A 198 31.26 17.23 -3.90
CA GLN A 198 32.09 17.84 -2.84
C GLN A 198 31.74 19.32 -2.60
N PRO A 199 31.46 20.14 -3.63
CA PRO A 199 30.99 21.51 -3.42
C PRO A 199 29.68 21.58 -2.63
N ASP A 200 28.78 20.63 -2.84
CA ASP A 200 27.50 20.60 -2.14
C ASP A 200 27.67 20.29 -0.65
N ALA A 201 28.55 19.35 -0.31
CA ALA A 201 28.91 19.07 1.07
C ALA A 201 29.51 20.30 1.78
N MET A 202 30.42 21.02 1.10
CA MET A 202 30.97 22.27 1.60
C MET A 202 29.89 23.35 1.80
N CYS A 203 28.92 23.44 0.91
CA CYS A 203 27.81 24.40 1.02
C CYS A 203 26.90 24.07 2.22
N VAL A 204 26.57 22.80 2.43
CA VAL A 204 25.81 22.34 3.60
C VAL A 204 26.56 22.64 4.88
N TYR A 205 27.86 22.35 4.93
CA TYR A 205 28.74 22.65 6.07
C TYR A 205 28.77 24.15 6.38
N GLN A 206 29.00 24.96 5.36
CA GLN A 206 29.04 26.42 5.46
C GLN A 206 27.68 27.03 5.87
N ALA A 207 26.57 26.39 5.53
CA ALA A 207 25.25 26.79 5.99
C ALA A 207 24.99 26.51 7.48
N GLY A 208 25.92 25.85 8.16
CA GLY A 208 25.89 25.57 9.59
C GLY A 208 25.34 24.18 9.96
N TYR A 209 25.30 23.25 8.99
CA TYR A 209 25.08 21.83 9.28
C TYR A 209 26.35 21.03 9.02
N HIS A 210 27.06 20.68 10.08
CA HIS A 210 28.43 20.18 9.98
C HIS A 210 28.51 18.66 9.79
N ASN A 211 27.42 17.92 10.06
CA ASN A 211 27.40 16.45 9.93
C ASN A 211 27.05 16.03 8.49
N VAL A 212 27.95 16.29 7.57
CA VAL A 212 27.75 16.12 6.14
C VAL A 212 28.94 15.46 5.45
N VAL A 213 28.68 14.66 4.45
CA VAL A 213 29.66 13.98 3.60
C VAL A 213 29.23 14.05 2.13
N SER A 214 30.19 13.80 1.23
CA SER A 214 29.90 13.68 -0.21
C SER A 214 30.28 12.29 -0.72
N VAL A 215 29.54 11.81 -1.74
CA VAL A 215 29.94 10.61 -2.46
C VAL A 215 31.23 10.85 -3.27
N PRO A 216 32.10 9.83 -3.48
CA PRO A 216 33.42 10.05 -4.09
C PRO A 216 33.38 10.25 -5.61
N ASN A 217 32.46 9.58 -6.33
CA ASN A 217 32.54 9.42 -7.79
C ASN A 217 31.23 9.74 -8.52
N GLY A 218 30.40 10.67 -7.97
CA GLY A 218 29.10 11.04 -8.52
C GLY A 218 28.05 9.94 -8.41
N SER A 219 26.89 10.17 -9.02
CA SER A 219 25.64 9.41 -8.82
C SER A 219 25.68 7.94 -9.22
N LYS A 220 26.51 7.55 -10.19
CA LYS A 220 26.46 6.20 -10.81
C LYS A 220 27.25 5.12 -10.08
N ASN A 221 28.18 5.48 -9.20
CA ASN A 221 29.10 4.51 -8.58
C ASN A 221 28.89 4.44 -7.06
N LEU A 222 28.16 3.45 -6.61
CA LEU A 222 27.83 3.22 -5.20
C LEU A 222 28.78 2.22 -4.48
N LYS A 223 29.94 1.86 -5.07
CA LYS A 223 30.93 0.98 -4.41
C LYS A 223 31.43 1.49 -3.06
N TRP A 224 31.33 2.79 -2.83
CA TRP A 224 31.66 3.37 -1.54
C TRP A 224 30.76 2.84 -0.40
N ILE A 225 29.51 2.46 -0.67
CA ILE A 225 28.62 1.88 0.34
C ILE A 225 29.25 0.57 0.88
N ASP A 226 29.71 -0.30 0.00
CA ASP A 226 30.34 -1.55 0.40
C ASP A 226 31.65 -1.30 1.15
N ASN A 227 32.43 -0.34 0.71
CA ASN A 227 33.69 0.04 1.35
C ASN A 227 33.52 0.68 2.74
N CYS A 228 32.38 1.33 2.97
CA CYS A 228 32.02 2.00 4.22
C CYS A 228 30.96 1.22 5.01
N TRP A 229 30.59 0.00 4.62
CA TRP A 229 29.44 -0.71 5.13
C TRP A 229 29.37 -0.75 6.66
N ASP A 230 30.44 -1.25 7.30
CA ASP A 230 30.46 -1.37 8.76
C ASP A 230 30.33 0.01 9.46
N TRP A 231 30.97 1.03 8.90
CA TRP A 231 30.90 2.40 9.40
C TRP A 231 29.48 2.99 9.26
N LEU A 232 28.78 2.69 8.14
CA LEU A 232 27.43 3.17 7.88
C LEU A 232 26.39 2.54 8.82
N GLN A 233 26.62 1.31 9.32
CA GLN A 233 25.70 0.66 10.26
C GLN A 233 25.60 1.38 11.60
N ASP A 234 26.64 2.13 11.99
CA ASP A 234 26.66 2.89 13.24
C ASP A 234 25.95 4.26 13.12
N VAL A 235 25.61 4.70 11.92
CA VAL A 235 24.92 5.98 11.69
C VAL A 235 23.42 5.81 11.93
N SER A 236 22.85 6.66 12.78
CA SER A 236 21.46 6.55 13.22
C SER A 236 20.44 6.86 12.13
N GLU A 237 20.73 7.84 11.27
CA GLU A 237 19.81 8.35 10.25
C GLU A 237 20.58 9.01 9.11
N PHE A 238 20.04 8.91 7.90
CA PHE A 238 20.61 9.50 6.69
C PHE A 238 19.66 10.49 6.04
N ILE A 239 20.20 11.62 5.57
CA ILE A 239 19.51 12.56 4.69
C ILE A 239 20.28 12.62 3.39
N VAL A 240 19.73 12.07 2.31
CA VAL A 240 20.35 12.12 1.00
C VAL A 240 19.88 13.37 0.29
N PHE A 241 20.76 14.38 0.19
CA PHE A 241 20.50 15.58 -0.56
C PHE A 241 20.97 15.34 -2.01
N GLY A 242 20.04 14.85 -2.82
CA GLY A 242 20.27 14.56 -4.25
C GLY A 242 20.10 15.80 -5.14
N ASP A 243 20.80 15.81 -6.27
CA ASP A 243 20.57 16.78 -7.33
C ASP A 243 19.15 16.63 -7.91
N ASN A 244 18.54 17.75 -8.32
CA ASN A 244 17.22 17.74 -8.94
C ASN A 244 17.32 17.44 -10.45
N ASP A 245 17.99 16.35 -10.77
CA ASP A 245 18.03 15.76 -12.12
C ASP A 245 17.87 14.23 -12.01
N GLU A 246 17.64 13.56 -13.12
CA GLU A 246 17.38 12.11 -13.10
C GLU A 246 18.51 11.28 -12.45
N PRO A 247 19.82 11.53 -12.74
CA PRO A 247 20.89 10.81 -12.09
C PRO A 247 20.94 11.02 -10.56
N GLY A 248 20.67 12.24 -10.07
CA GLY A 248 20.65 12.55 -8.63
C GLY A 248 19.49 11.88 -7.91
N LYS A 249 18.30 11.86 -8.53
CA LYS A 249 17.12 11.14 -8.00
C LYS A 249 17.35 9.64 -7.97
N GLU A 250 17.90 9.07 -9.04
CA GLU A 250 18.26 7.65 -9.10
C GLU A 250 19.27 7.26 -8.02
N MET A 251 20.30 8.09 -7.81
CA MET A 251 21.27 7.89 -6.73
C MET A 251 20.59 7.87 -5.36
N ALA A 252 19.73 8.85 -5.07
CA ALA A 252 19.04 8.95 -3.80
C ALA A 252 18.15 7.72 -3.54
N GLU A 253 17.39 7.27 -4.53
CA GLU A 253 16.57 6.07 -4.41
C GLU A 253 17.42 4.80 -4.24
N ASN A 254 18.53 4.68 -4.95
CA ASN A 254 19.45 3.55 -4.80
C ASN A 254 20.11 3.52 -3.41
N ILE A 255 20.47 4.66 -2.83
CA ILE A 255 20.97 4.76 -1.45
C ILE A 255 19.86 4.35 -0.48
N LYS A 256 18.64 4.85 -0.65
CA LYS A 256 17.47 4.52 0.18
C LYS A 256 17.14 3.03 0.18
N ARG A 257 17.34 2.35 -0.95
CA ARG A 257 17.15 0.88 -1.03
C ARG A 257 18.22 0.10 -0.26
N ARG A 258 19.41 0.66 -0.10
CA ARG A 258 20.56 -0.02 0.52
C ARG A 258 20.80 0.32 1.99
N LEU A 259 20.35 1.48 2.44
CA LEU A 259 20.51 1.94 3.82
C LEU A 259 19.16 2.06 4.50
N LYS A 260 19.13 1.86 5.82
CA LYS A 260 17.94 2.06 6.66
C LYS A 260 17.84 3.52 7.11
N ASN A 261 16.64 3.98 7.45
CA ASN A 261 16.39 5.32 7.98
C ASN A 261 16.88 6.45 7.04
N VAL A 262 16.54 6.36 5.76
CA VAL A 262 16.94 7.34 4.75
C VAL A 262 15.78 8.27 4.40
N THR A 263 15.97 9.57 4.63
CA THR A 263 15.13 10.64 4.12
C THR A 263 15.76 11.22 2.85
N VAL A 264 15.00 11.31 1.77
CA VAL A 264 15.46 11.93 0.52
C VAL A 264 15.06 13.40 0.51
N LEU A 265 16.04 14.28 0.35
CA LEU A 265 15.86 15.73 0.22
C LEU A 265 16.26 16.16 -1.19
N ILE A 266 15.31 16.71 -1.94
CA ILE A 266 15.55 17.29 -3.27
C ILE A 266 14.96 18.70 -3.29
N SER A 267 15.72 19.66 -3.75
CA SER A 267 15.21 21.03 -3.87
C SER A 267 14.22 21.13 -5.03
N ALA A 268 13.01 21.63 -4.76
CA ALA A 268 11.99 21.81 -5.80
C ALA A 268 12.33 22.94 -6.80
N LYS A 269 13.19 23.90 -6.41
CA LYS A 269 13.47 25.11 -7.17
C LYS A 269 14.89 25.19 -7.72
N ARG A 270 15.83 24.47 -7.13
CA ARG A 270 17.27 24.54 -7.45
C ARG A 270 17.77 23.16 -7.84
N LYS A 271 18.87 23.16 -8.58
CA LYS A 271 19.46 21.90 -9.01
C LYS A 271 20.11 21.15 -7.84
N ASP A 272 20.93 21.81 -7.07
CA ASP A 272 21.80 21.23 -6.04
C ASP A 272 21.92 22.14 -4.80
N ALA A 273 22.61 21.69 -3.76
CA ALA A 273 22.82 22.44 -2.53
C ALA A 273 23.65 23.73 -2.77
N ASN A 274 24.56 23.72 -3.74
CA ASN A 274 25.33 24.91 -4.10
C ASN A 274 24.45 26.00 -4.73
N GLU A 275 23.51 25.65 -5.60
CA GLU A 275 22.54 26.62 -6.13
C GLU A 275 21.62 27.16 -5.04
N VAL A 276 21.17 26.34 -4.08
CA VAL A 276 20.40 26.83 -2.93
C VAL A 276 21.19 27.83 -2.13
N LEU A 277 22.46 27.53 -1.80
CA LEU A 277 23.34 28.47 -1.10
C LEU A 277 23.52 29.77 -1.89
N TYR A 278 23.72 29.65 -3.20
CA TYR A 278 24.01 30.78 -4.08
C TYR A 278 22.82 31.74 -4.23
N PHE A 279 21.65 31.22 -4.52
CA PHE A 279 20.46 32.03 -4.83
C PHE A 279 19.59 32.34 -3.62
N ASP A 280 19.44 31.38 -2.70
CA ASP A 280 18.46 31.46 -1.61
C ASP A 280 19.16 31.72 -0.24
N GLY A 281 20.46 31.47 -0.14
CA GLY A 281 21.32 31.78 1.00
C GLY A 281 21.40 30.67 2.05
N PRO A 282 22.35 30.81 3.01
CA PRO A 282 22.67 29.75 3.98
C PRO A 282 21.53 29.43 4.94
N LYS A 283 20.72 30.42 5.31
CA LYS A 283 19.58 30.20 6.22
C LYS A 283 18.50 29.31 5.60
N VAL A 284 18.28 29.45 4.28
CA VAL A 284 17.30 28.61 3.56
C VAL A 284 17.82 27.19 3.45
N LEU A 285 19.09 27.02 3.06
CA LEU A 285 19.73 25.71 2.95
C LEU A 285 19.71 24.95 4.31
N LYS A 286 20.08 25.65 5.39
CA LYS A 286 20.03 25.06 6.73
C LYS A 286 18.62 24.64 7.12
N ARG A 287 17.61 25.52 6.89
CA ARG A 287 16.21 25.20 7.20
C ARG A 287 15.71 23.98 6.43
N MET A 288 16.04 23.84 5.15
CA MET A 288 15.66 22.66 4.37
C MET A 288 16.19 21.35 5.00
N ILE A 289 17.42 21.39 5.51
CA ILE A 289 18.02 20.23 6.19
C ILE A 289 17.33 19.99 7.55
N ASP A 290 17.14 21.05 8.34
CA ASP A 290 16.46 20.97 9.63
C ASP A 290 15.03 20.45 9.49
N ASP A 291 14.32 20.86 8.43
CA ASP A 291 12.96 20.37 8.10
C ASP A 291 12.99 18.89 7.68
N ALA A 292 13.99 18.48 6.91
CA ALA A 292 14.17 17.07 6.53
C ALA A 292 14.48 16.18 7.75
N ILE A 293 15.26 16.67 8.72
CA ILE A 293 15.54 15.99 9.99
C ILE A 293 14.27 15.84 10.84
N LYS A 294 13.40 16.86 10.82
CA LYS A 294 12.14 16.86 11.57
C LYS A 294 11.01 16.12 10.84
N ALA A 295 11.21 15.79 9.56
CA ALA A 295 10.22 15.06 8.81
C ALA A 295 9.95 13.70 9.46
N MET A 296 8.68 13.42 9.69
CA MET A 296 8.30 12.14 10.29
C MET A 296 8.62 10.99 9.33
N PRO A 297 9.26 9.92 9.80
CA PRO A 297 9.44 8.71 9.01
C PRO A 297 8.11 8.18 8.49
N ALA A 298 8.12 7.53 7.32
CA ALA A 298 6.93 6.89 6.80
C ALA A 298 6.35 5.90 7.83
N GLY A 299 5.06 6.04 8.12
CA GLY A 299 4.37 5.21 9.12
C GLY A 299 4.39 5.75 10.55
N LEU A 300 5.04 6.90 10.81
CA LEU A 300 4.99 7.59 12.10
C LEU A 300 4.24 8.92 11.96
N MET A 301 3.38 9.24 12.92
CA MET A 301 2.59 10.47 12.93
C MET A 301 2.63 11.10 14.32
N ASP A 302 2.84 12.40 14.39
CA ASP A 302 2.72 13.17 15.63
C ASP A 302 1.24 13.50 15.88
N VAL A 303 0.67 12.89 16.91
CA VAL A 303 -0.75 13.04 17.28
C VAL A 303 -1.09 14.50 17.61
N SER A 304 -0.13 15.30 18.11
CA SER A 304 -0.36 16.72 18.42
C SER A 304 -0.63 17.57 17.19
N GLN A 305 -0.24 17.10 16.00
CA GLN A 305 -0.42 17.78 14.72
C GLN A 305 -1.67 17.28 13.96
N MET A 306 -2.33 16.25 14.48
CA MET A 306 -3.59 15.78 13.90
C MET A 306 -4.70 16.81 14.16
N PRO A 307 -5.53 17.12 13.16
CA PRO A 307 -6.72 17.94 13.40
C PRO A 307 -7.62 17.23 14.40
N TYR A 308 -7.95 17.91 15.49
CA TYR A 308 -8.90 17.39 16.47
C TYR A 308 -10.32 17.48 15.89
N ARG A 309 -10.97 16.34 15.72
CA ARG A 309 -12.37 16.25 15.30
C ARG A 309 -13.24 16.03 16.53
N THR A 310 -14.17 16.92 16.76
CA THR A 310 -15.11 16.89 17.90
C THR A 310 -16.37 16.08 17.64
N ALA A 311 -16.70 15.83 16.38
CA ALA A 311 -17.83 15.00 15.95
C ALA A 311 -17.53 14.37 14.58
N PRO A 312 -18.11 13.20 14.26
CA PRO A 312 -18.14 12.69 12.90
C PRO A 312 -18.78 13.73 11.97
N ILE A 313 -18.24 13.89 10.77
CA ILE A 313 -18.95 14.60 9.70
C ILE A 313 -20.03 13.62 9.20
N ASP A 314 -21.23 14.09 8.92
CA ASP A 314 -22.35 13.23 8.44
C ASP A 314 -21.95 12.34 7.24
N SER A 315 -20.99 12.79 6.43
CA SER A 315 -20.41 12.00 5.34
C SER A 315 -19.50 10.84 5.77
N ASP A 316 -19.12 10.78 7.05
CA ASP A 316 -18.23 9.76 7.60
C ASP A 316 -18.99 8.58 8.23
N THR A 317 -20.33 8.67 8.30
CA THR A 317 -21.20 7.63 8.86
C THR A 317 -22.15 7.04 7.83
N ILE A 318 -22.62 5.84 8.10
CA ILE A 318 -23.61 5.10 7.29
C ILE A 318 -24.72 4.63 8.22
N GLU A 319 -25.91 5.21 8.08
CA GLU A 319 -27.11 4.72 8.74
C GLU A 319 -27.47 3.32 8.24
N THR A 320 -27.83 2.41 9.13
CA THR A 320 -28.29 1.06 8.74
C THR A 320 -29.73 1.06 8.26
N GLY A 321 -30.52 2.04 8.66
CA GLY A 321 -31.94 2.14 8.43
C GLY A 321 -32.78 1.33 9.42
N PHE A 322 -32.14 0.68 10.39
CA PHE A 322 -32.79 0.09 11.54
C PHE A 322 -32.74 1.07 12.71
N ILE A 323 -33.80 1.87 12.87
CA ILE A 323 -33.86 2.99 13.82
C ILE A 323 -33.39 2.59 15.22
N GLU A 324 -33.85 1.45 15.74
CA GLU A 324 -33.40 0.96 17.05
C GLU A 324 -31.89 0.67 17.12
N TYR A 325 -31.27 0.31 15.98
CA TYR A 325 -29.83 0.11 15.92
C TYR A 325 -29.10 1.46 15.89
N ASP A 326 -29.48 2.31 14.96
CA ASP A 326 -28.81 3.59 14.71
C ASP A 326 -28.91 4.53 15.95
N GLU A 327 -30.05 4.53 16.68
CA GLU A 327 -30.22 5.32 17.89
C GLU A 327 -29.44 4.79 19.12
N HIS A 328 -29.16 3.49 19.21
CA HIS A 328 -28.59 2.88 20.42
C HIS A 328 -27.14 2.43 20.27
N VAL A 329 -26.73 2.07 19.07
CA VAL A 329 -25.41 1.52 18.78
C VAL A 329 -24.56 2.52 17.98
N GLU A 330 -25.19 3.56 17.44
CA GLU A 330 -24.65 4.54 16.50
C GLU A 330 -24.51 4.04 15.07
N ASP A 331 -24.41 4.97 14.12
CA ASP A 331 -24.19 4.70 12.71
C ASP A 331 -22.84 4.03 12.47
N TRP A 332 -22.75 3.24 11.43
CA TRP A 332 -21.49 2.66 10.99
C TRP A 332 -20.52 3.74 10.49
N LYS A 333 -19.29 3.68 10.94
CA LYS A 333 -18.26 4.66 10.57
C LYS A 333 -17.40 4.18 9.44
N GLN A 334 -16.89 5.13 8.66
CA GLN A 334 -15.85 4.82 7.67
C GLN A 334 -14.60 4.29 8.36
N GLN A 335 -13.79 3.51 7.64
CA GLN A 335 -12.58 2.86 8.14
C GLN A 335 -12.84 1.71 9.14
N GLU A 336 -14.08 1.23 9.24
CA GLU A 336 -14.48 0.12 10.12
C GLU A 336 -14.90 -1.12 9.35
N ILE A 337 -14.88 -2.25 10.07
CA ILE A 337 -15.40 -3.54 9.59
C ILE A 337 -16.50 -4.00 10.52
N THR A 338 -17.66 -4.31 9.93
CA THR A 338 -18.77 -4.99 10.59
C THR A 338 -18.85 -6.45 10.14
N ILE A 339 -19.02 -7.37 11.08
CA ILE A 339 -19.34 -8.77 10.78
C ILE A 339 -20.81 -9.02 11.10
N VAL A 340 -21.55 -9.49 10.10
CA VAL A 340 -22.92 -9.97 10.26
C VAL A 340 -22.92 -11.48 10.15
N PHE A 341 -23.32 -12.18 11.20
CA PHE A 341 -23.28 -13.64 11.18
C PHE A 341 -24.58 -14.27 11.70
N GLY A 342 -24.82 -15.51 11.35
CA GLY A 342 -26.01 -16.30 11.70
C GLY A 342 -26.02 -17.58 10.90
N ARG A 343 -26.89 -18.54 11.27
CA ARG A 343 -27.00 -19.84 10.58
C ARG A 343 -27.60 -19.65 9.17
N ASN A 344 -27.51 -20.70 8.35
CA ASN A 344 -28.11 -20.68 7.03
C ASN A 344 -29.64 -20.52 7.12
N GLY A 345 -30.18 -19.58 6.34
CA GLY A 345 -31.63 -19.32 6.32
C GLY A 345 -32.15 -18.43 7.44
N GLU A 346 -31.27 -17.91 8.31
CA GLU A 346 -31.65 -17.02 9.43
C GLU A 346 -31.66 -15.52 9.08
N GLY A 347 -31.77 -15.13 7.81
CA GLY A 347 -32.07 -13.76 7.43
C GLY A 347 -30.88 -12.81 7.28
N LYS A 348 -29.59 -13.27 7.35
CA LYS A 348 -28.41 -12.42 7.15
C LYS A 348 -28.48 -11.58 5.88
N THR A 349 -28.71 -12.25 4.74
CA THR A 349 -28.82 -11.60 3.42
C THR A 349 -30.01 -10.65 3.38
N THR A 350 -31.13 -11.00 4.04
CA THR A 350 -32.31 -10.12 4.19
C THR A 350 -31.96 -8.84 4.93
N PHE A 351 -31.32 -8.97 6.09
CA PHE A 351 -30.85 -7.83 6.89
C PHE A 351 -29.94 -6.93 6.06
N MET A 352 -28.89 -7.49 5.48
CA MET A 352 -27.94 -6.70 4.69
C MET A 352 -28.52 -6.08 3.45
N SER A 353 -29.41 -6.79 2.77
CA SER A 353 -30.11 -6.21 1.62
C SER A 353 -30.96 -5.01 2.01
N GLN A 354 -31.60 -5.04 3.18
CA GLN A 354 -32.37 -3.90 3.70
C GLN A 354 -31.47 -2.72 4.04
N VAL A 355 -30.30 -2.95 4.66
CA VAL A 355 -29.28 -1.92 4.84
C VAL A 355 -28.84 -1.33 3.50
N ILE A 356 -28.54 -2.17 2.50
CA ILE A 356 -28.17 -1.70 1.15
C ILE A 356 -29.28 -0.81 0.56
N THR A 357 -30.57 -1.21 0.66
CA THR A 357 -31.66 -0.40 0.12
C THR A 357 -31.78 0.94 0.83
N HIS A 358 -31.54 0.99 2.14
CA HIS A 358 -31.49 2.26 2.90
C HIS A 358 -30.31 3.13 2.48
N CYS A 359 -29.11 2.55 2.31
CA CYS A 359 -27.94 3.28 1.81
C CYS A 359 -28.20 3.91 0.43
N LEU A 360 -28.89 3.19 -0.49
CA LEU A 360 -29.29 3.73 -1.78
C LEU A 360 -30.30 4.88 -1.63
N LEU A 361 -31.25 4.79 -0.67
CA LEU A 361 -32.16 5.90 -0.35
C LEU A 361 -31.39 7.14 0.12
N LYS A 362 -30.32 6.96 0.89
CA LYS A 362 -29.42 8.04 1.36
C LYS A 362 -28.35 8.43 0.34
N LYS A 363 -28.39 7.90 -0.89
CA LYS A 363 -27.42 8.19 -1.96
C LYS A 363 -25.98 7.80 -1.60
N VAL A 364 -25.81 6.72 -0.85
CA VAL A 364 -24.52 6.12 -0.51
C VAL A 364 -24.18 5.04 -1.54
N PRO A 365 -23.20 5.27 -2.45
CA PRO A 365 -22.83 4.28 -3.45
C PRO A 365 -22.28 3.02 -2.77
N THR A 366 -22.80 1.87 -3.20
CA THR A 366 -22.56 0.59 -2.53
C THR A 366 -21.97 -0.43 -3.50
N PHE A 367 -20.95 -1.17 -3.04
CA PHE A 367 -20.40 -2.33 -3.73
C PHE A 367 -20.87 -3.61 -3.03
N LEU A 368 -21.32 -4.58 -3.81
CA LEU A 368 -21.79 -5.88 -3.34
C LEU A 368 -21.07 -7.03 -4.05
N TYR A 369 -20.49 -7.95 -3.25
CA TYR A 369 -20.11 -9.28 -3.71
C TYR A 369 -21.07 -10.30 -3.09
N SER A 370 -21.70 -11.16 -3.93
CA SER A 370 -22.51 -12.26 -3.46
C SER A 370 -21.97 -13.60 -3.97
N GLY A 371 -21.44 -14.41 -3.06
CA GLY A 371 -20.95 -15.76 -3.35
C GLY A 371 -22.04 -16.83 -3.33
N GLU A 372 -23.14 -16.60 -2.60
CA GLU A 372 -24.21 -17.59 -2.42
C GLU A 372 -25.36 -17.45 -3.42
N MET A 373 -25.67 -16.23 -3.79
CA MET A 373 -26.79 -15.95 -4.70
C MET A 373 -26.30 -15.61 -6.11
N SER A 374 -27.05 -16.03 -7.14
CA SER A 374 -26.81 -15.55 -8.50
C SER A 374 -27.23 -14.09 -8.63
N ASP A 375 -26.60 -13.37 -9.56
CA ASP A 375 -26.82 -11.94 -9.81
C ASP A 375 -28.29 -11.60 -10.00
N HIS A 376 -29.00 -12.44 -10.76
CA HIS A 376 -30.45 -12.27 -10.98
C HIS A 376 -31.27 -12.44 -9.69
N LYS A 377 -30.89 -13.38 -8.83
CA LYS A 377 -31.60 -13.60 -7.55
C LYS A 377 -31.39 -12.46 -6.58
N ILE A 378 -30.15 -11.96 -6.45
CA ILE A 378 -29.86 -10.83 -5.55
C ILE A 378 -30.54 -9.56 -6.04
N GLN A 379 -30.56 -9.33 -7.36
CA GLN A 379 -31.30 -8.21 -7.94
C GLN A 379 -32.80 -8.27 -7.63
N LEU A 380 -33.43 -9.43 -7.86
CA LEU A 380 -34.85 -9.63 -7.53
C LEU A 380 -35.11 -9.41 -6.02
N TRP A 381 -34.20 -9.87 -5.17
CA TRP A 381 -34.31 -9.71 -3.72
C TRP A 381 -34.32 -8.25 -3.33
N LEU A 382 -33.33 -7.49 -3.78
CA LEU A 382 -33.22 -6.05 -3.53
C LEU A 382 -34.43 -5.28 -4.06
N TYR A 383 -34.89 -5.60 -5.28
CA TYR A 383 -36.01 -4.89 -5.88
C TYR A 383 -37.34 -5.17 -5.17
N LYS A 384 -37.52 -6.37 -4.64
CA LYS A 384 -38.70 -6.65 -3.79
C LYS A 384 -38.66 -5.82 -2.52
N GLN A 385 -37.50 -5.62 -1.92
CA GLN A 385 -37.35 -4.77 -0.75
C GLN A 385 -37.59 -3.28 -1.08
N MET A 386 -37.15 -2.82 -2.25
CA MET A 386 -37.37 -1.44 -2.72
C MET A 386 -38.81 -1.12 -3.10
N VAL A 387 -39.68 -2.10 -3.20
CA VAL A 387 -41.16 -1.87 -3.30
C VAL A 387 -41.69 -1.17 -2.05
N GLY A 388 -40.95 -1.20 -0.92
CA GLY A 388 -41.20 -0.38 0.26
C GLY A 388 -42.51 -0.71 1.00
N GLY A 389 -42.94 -1.98 0.98
CA GLY A 389 -44.16 -2.40 1.65
C GLY A 389 -45.44 -2.13 0.83
N ASN A 390 -45.35 -1.49 -0.32
CA ASN A 390 -46.48 -1.25 -1.20
C ASN A 390 -46.75 -2.44 -2.16
N THR A 391 -47.52 -3.41 -1.71
CA THR A 391 -47.80 -4.65 -2.47
C THR A 391 -48.51 -4.41 -3.79
N SER A 392 -49.11 -3.22 -4.04
CA SER A 392 -49.72 -2.87 -5.32
C SER A 392 -48.72 -2.84 -6.48
N TYR A 393 -47.43 -2.72 -6.18
CA TYR A 393 -46.35 -2.78 -7.18
C TYR A 393 -45.83 -4.19 -7.47
N LEU A 394 -46.41 -5.20 -6.80
CA LEU A 394 -46.07 -6.59 -7.01
C LEU A 394 -47.09 -7.28 -7.94
N ASN A 395 -46.57 -8.25 -8.69
CA ASN A 395 -47.37 -9.20 -9.50
C ASN A 395 -47.23 -10.59 -8.93
N VAL A 396 -48.33 -11.36 -9.02
CA VAL A 396 -48.31 -12.80 -8.79
C VAL A 396 -47.98 -13.50 -10.09
N VAL A 397 -46.81 -14.12 -10.16
CA VAL A 397 -46.37 -14.92 -11.31
C VAL A 397 -46.65 -16.39 -11.02
N LYS A 398 -47.51 -17.01 -11.81
CA LYS A 398 -47.87 -18.43 -11.64
C LYS A 398 -46.66 -19.34 -11.85
N GLY A 399 -46.32 -20.09 -10.81
CA GLY A 399 -45.26 -21.09 -10.85
C GLY A 399 -45.82 -22.50 -11.04
N LYS A 400 -44.94 -23.46 -11.39
CA LYS A 400 -45.32 -24.86 -11.59
C LYS A 400 -45.92 -25.52 -10.33
N TYR A 401 -45.40 -25.13 -9.16
CA TYR A 401 -45.79 -25.75 -7.87
C TYR A 401 -46.32 -24.73 -6.87
N ARG A 402 -45.90 -23.48 -6.95
CA ARG A 402 -46.37 -22.36 -6.11
C ARG A 402 -46.22 -21.07 -6.89
N ASP A 403 -47.10 -20.14 -6.64
CA ASP A 403 -47.04 -18.81 -7.21
C ASP A 403 -45.85 -18.04 -6.59
N LYS A 404 -45.25 -17.17 -7.39
CA LYS A 404 -44.17 -16.28 -6.99
C LYS A 404 -44.67 -14.85 -7.00
N VAL A 405 -44.15 -14.05 -6.10
CA VAL A 405 -44.42 -12.62 -6.05
C VAL A 405 -43.19 -11.88 -6.55
N GLU A 406 -43.35 -11.06 -7.56
CA GLU A 406 -42.25 -10.33 -8.20
C GLU A 406 -42.68 -8.88 -8.50
N PRO A 407 -41.77 -7.89 -8.47
CA PRO A 407 -42.07 -6.52 -8.85
C PRO A 407 -42.56 -6.44 -10.30
N LYS A 408 -43.52 -5.55 -10.59
CA LYS A 408 -44.03 -5.30 -11.93
C LYS A 408 -42.92 -4.81 -12.85
N PRO A 409 -42.95 -5.13 -14.17
CA PRO A 409 -41.88 -4.72 -15.10
C PRO A 409 -41.62 -3.21 -15.14
N GLU A 410 -42.67 -2.39 -15.09
CA GLU A 410 -42.54 -0.93 -15.00
C GLU A 410 -41.88 -0.47 -13.72
N VAL A 411 -42.15 -1.14 -12.60
CA VAL A 411 -41.49 -0.87 -11.30
C VAL A 411 -40.00 -1.24 -11.37
N VAL A 412 -39.68 -2.39 -11.98
CA VAL A 412 -38.28 -2.80 -12.19
C VAL A 412 -37.53 -1.75 -13.01
N LYS A 413 -38.13 -1.21 -14.07
CA LYS A 413 -37.54 -0.16 -14.91
C LYS A 413 -37.29 1.12 -14.07
N ALA A 414 -38.29 1.56 -13.33
CA ALA A 414 -38.23 2.75 -12.49
C ALA A 414 -37.14 2.61 -11.40
N ILE A 415 -37.07 1.47 -10.70
CA ILE A 415 -36.03 1.20 -9.69
C ILE A 415 -34.65 1.21 -10.32
N LYS A 416 -34.43 0.60 -11.48
CA LYS A 416 -33.14 0.61 -12.18
C LYS A 416 -32.66 2.03 -12.49
N GLU A 417 -33.57 2.88 -12.96
CA GLU A 417 -33.26 4.27 -13.26
C GLU A 417 -32.92 5.06 -11.98
N TRP A 418 -33.68 4.79 -10.90
CA TRP A 418 -33.53 5.49 -9.62
C TRP A 418 -32.18 5.27 -8.96
N HIS A 419 -31.63 4.03 -8.96
CA HIS A 419 -30.36 3.71 -8.34
C HIS A 419 -29.20 3.65 -9.34
N ARG A 420 -29.38 4.20 -10.54
CA ARG A 420 -28.32 4.26 -11.55
C ARG A 420 -27.07 4.87 -10.96
N ASP A 421 -25.92 4.23 -11.20
CA ASP A 421 -24.59 4.66 -10.73
C ASP A 421 -24.39 4.68 -9.18
N GLU A 422 -25.26 3.97 -8.43
CA GLU A 422 -25.17 3.89 -6.96
C GLU A 422 -24.97 2.47 -6.43
N LEU A 423 -25.33 1.44 -7.22
CA LEU A 423 -25.16 0.03 -6.81
C LEU A 423 -24.33 -0.74 -7.83
N TYR A 424 -23.22 -1.30 -7.36
CA TYR A 424 -22.27 -2.06 -8.15
C TYR A 424 -22.15 -3.47 -7.62
N LEU A 425 -22.41 -4.46 -8.49
CA LEU A 425 -22.27 -5.87 -8.18
C LEU A 425 -20.98 -6.41 -8.79
N PHE A 426 -20.23 -7.19 -8.03
CA PHE A 426 -19.03 -7.85 -8.52
C PHE A 426 -19.40 -8.90 -9.58
N ASP A 427 -18.84 -8.78 -10.78
CA ASP A 427 -19.09 -9.72 -11.88
C ASP A 427 -18.26 -11.00 -11.70
N ARG A 428 -18.93 -12.07 -11.30
CA ARG A 428 -18.34 -13.41 -11.08
C ARG A 428 -18.04 -14.16 -12.38
N SER A 429 -18.49 -13.68 -13.52
CA SER A 429 -18.20 -14.32 -14.83
C SER A 429 -16.74 -14.13 -15.24
N GLU A 430 -16.07 -13.12 -14.74
CA GLU A 430 -14.66 -12.80 -14.97
C GLU A 430 -13.72 -13.67 -14.12
N LYS A 431 -13.62 -14.97 -14.42
CA LYS A 431 -12.80 -15.97 -13.71
C LYS A 431 -11.33 -15.56 -13.51
N LYS A 432 -10.77 -14.70 -14.36
CA LYS A 432 -9.40 -14.20 -14.24
C LYS A 432 -9.20 -13.27 -13.03
N VAL A 433 -10.23 -12.59 -12.59
CA VAL A 433 -10.19 -11.66 -11.46
C VAL A 433 -10.34 -12.42 -10.13
N LEU A 434 -11.15 -13.50 -10.12
CA LEU A 434 -11.39 -14.31 -8.92
C LEU A 434 -10.27 -15.29 -8.56
N GLY A 435 -9.43 -15.66 -9.51
CA GLY A 435 -8.31 -16.58 -9.25
C GLY A 435 -7.16 -15.97 -8.43
N ASN A 436 -7.33 -14.72 -7.95
CA ASN A 436 -6.33 -14.03 -7.14
C ASN A 436 -7.01 -12.97 -6.25
N LEU A 437 -6.77 -13.05 -4.95
CA LEU A 437 -7.23 -12.05 -3.97
C LEU A 437 -6.79 -10.62 -4.33
N ASP A 438 -5.63 -10.45 -4.96
CA ASP A 438 -5.15 -9.13 -5.39
C ASP A 438 -6.04 -8.53 -6.48
N GLY A 439 -6.51 -9.36 -7.42
CA GLY A 439 -7.47 -8.93 -8.43
C GLY A 439 -8.80 -8.50 -7.82
N PHE A 440 -9.32 -9.24 -6.84
CA PHE A 440 -10.53 -8.89 -6.10
C PHE A 440 -10.41 -7.53 -5.40
N PHE A 441 -9.33 -7.33 -4.63
CA PHE A 441 -9.08 -6.04 -3.97
C PHE A 441 -8.84 -4.90 -4.96
N SER A 442 -8.25 -5.18 -6.13
CA SER A 442 -8.08 -4.16 -7.19
C SER A 442 -9.40 -3.67 -7.74
N VAL A 443 -10.39 -4.56 -7.92
CA VAL A 443 -11.76 -4.17 -8.33
C VAL A 443 -12.44 -3.36 -7.23
N MET A 444 -12.28 -3.75 -5.96
CA MET A 444 -12.81 -2.98 -4.83
C MET A 444 -12.17 -1.59 -4.76
N GLU A 445 -10.84 -1.47 -4.96
CA GLU A 445 -10.18 -0.15 -5.02
C GLU A 445 -10.70 0.72 -6.17
N LEU A 446 -10.97 0.12 -7.32
CA LEU A 446 -11.58 0.81 -8.45
C LEU A 446 -12.99 1.29 -8.10
N ALA A 447 -13.80 0.45 -7.44
CA ALA A 447 -15.13 0.81 -6.97
C ALA A 447 -15.09 1.98 -5.98
N ALA A 448 -14.16 1.98 -5.02
CA ALA A 448 -13.99 3.06 -4.07
C ALA A 448 -13.52 4.37 -4.74
N LYS A 449 -12.50 4.31 -5.60
CA LYS A 449 -11.84 5.50 -6.15
C LYS A 449 -12.57 6.11 -7.35
N ARG A 450 -13.09 5.29 -8.26
CA ARG A 450 -13.72 5.76 -9.49
C ARG A 450 -15.21 5.98 -9.33
N PHE A 451 -15.89 5.08 -8.61
CA PHE A 451 -17.34 5.10 -8.47
C PHE A 451 -17.80 5.63 -7.12
N GLY A 452 -16.87 5.97 -6.23
CA GLY A 452 -17.16 6.61 -4.95
C GLY A 452 -17.87 5.71 -3.94
N CYS A 453 -17.82 4.37 -4.11
CA CYS A 453 -18.44 3.44 -3.18
C CYS A 453 -17.94 3.66 -1.75
N LYS A 454 -18.88 3.75 -0.81
CA LYS A 454 -18.62 3.97 0.62
C LYS A 454 -18.98 2.77 1.48
N LEU A 455 -19.98 1.99 1.07
CA LEU A 455 -20.33 0.70 1.68
C LEU A 455 -19.86 -0.44 0.79
N PHE A 456 -19.14 -1.40 1.38
CA PHE A 456 -18.70 -2.63 0.73
C PHE A 456 -19.29 -3.82 1.47
N VAL A 457 -20.05 -4.67 0.78
CA VAL A 457 -20.69 -5.86 1.35
C VAL A 457 -20.15 -7.10 0.68
N ILE A 458 -19.67 -8.05 1.48
CA ILE A 458 -19.14 -9.34 1.04
C ILE A 458 -19.98 -10.47 1.65
N ASP A 459 -20.81 -11.11 0.82
CA ASP A 459 -21.70 -12.23 1.17
C ASP A 459 -21.30 -13.49 0.36
N ASN A 460 -20.53 -14.49 0.90
CA ASN A 460 -19.96 -14.53 2.23
C ASN A 460 -18.42 -14.67 2.15
N LEU A 461 -17.77 -14.57 3.30
CA LEU A 461 -16.32 -14.69 3.45
C LEU A 461 -15.77 -16.02 2.90
N MET A 462 -16.46 -17.14 3.15
CA MET A 462 -15.97 -18.47 2.80
C MET A 462 -15.93 -18.71 1.30
N SER A 463 -16.85 -18.15 0.53
CA SER A 463 -16.92 -18.34 -0.93
C SER A 463 -15.74 -17.75 -1.67
N ILE A 464 -15.09 -16.71 -1.12
CA ILE A 464 -13.87 -16.12 -1.69
C ILE A 464 -12.64 -16.97 -1.36
N LEU A 465 -12.61 -17.56 -0.16
CA LEU A 465 -11.45 -18.30 0.34
C LEU A 465 -11.41 -19.75 -0.19
N GLU A 466 -12.54 -20.40 -0.40
CA GLU A 466 -12.62 -21.77 -0.94
C GLU A 466 -12.08 -21.92 -2.36
N GLU A 467 -12.09 -20.85 -3.14
CA GLU A 467 -11.54 -20.83 -4.51
C GLU A 467 -10.00 -20.74 -4.54
N ASN A 468 -9.32 -20.48 -3.38
CA ASN A 468 -7.90 -20.11 -3.33
C ASN A 468 -7.08 -20.83 -2.23
N ALA A 469 -7.59 -21.86 -1.57
CA ALA A 469 -7.03 -22.32 -0.30
C ALA A 469 -6.06 -23.50 -0.38
N ASP A 470 -4.80 -23.27 0.04
CA ASP A 470 -3.88 -24.30 0.53
C ASP A 470 -3.82 -24.38 2.09
N SER A 471 -4.34 -23.36 2.83
CA SER A 471 -4.42 -23.35 4.29
C SER A 471 -5.53 -22.43 4.84
N LEU A 472 -6.71 -22.98 5.09
CA LEU A 472 -7.94 -22.23 5.44
C LEU A 472 -7.85 -21.23 6.61
N PHE A 473 -7.09 -21.52 7.67
CA PHE A 473 -7.07 -20.64 8.87
C PHE A 473 -6.11 -19.46 8.81
N SER A 474 -4.95 -19.62 8.17
CA SER A 474 -4.02 -18.51 7.98
C SER A 474 -4.57 -17.51 6.95
N ASP A 475 -5.28 -18.01 5.95
CA ASP A 475 -5.83 -17.23 4.86
C ASP A 475 -7.02 -16.37 5.31
N GLN A 476 -7.85 -16.87 6.24
CA GLN A 476 -8.92 -16.09 6.85
C GLN A 476 -8.39 -14.89 7.66
N ALA A 477 -7.37 -15.10 8.49
CA ALA A 477 -6.79 -14.04 9.31
C ALA A 477 -6.13 -12.95 8.43
N ASN A 478 -5.46 -13.38 7.35
CA ASN A 478 -4.85 -12.48 6.38
C ASN A 478 -5.90 -11.71 5.56
N PHE A 479 -6.96 -12.39 5.12
CA PHE A 479 -8.03 -11.74 4.38
C PHE A 479 -8.73 -10.65 5.22
N ILE A 480 -9.08 -10.95 6.49
CA ILE A 480 -9.68 -9.94 7.39
C ILE A 480 -8.72 -8.76 7.62
N GLN A 481 -7.42 -9.02 7.75
CA GLN A 481 -6.44 -7.93 7.87
C GLN A 481 -6.44 -7.06 6.61
N ARG A 482 -6.42 -7.67 5.44
CA ARG A 482 -6.49 -6.93 4.16
C ARG A 482 -7.79 -6.14 4.02
N CYS A 483 -8.91 -6.69 4.48
CA CYS A 483 -10.19 -5.96 4.53
C CYS A 483 -10.11 -4.72 5.43
N LYS A 484 -9.47 -4.85 6.62
CA LYS A 484 -9.28 -3.72 7.52
C LYS A 484 -8.37 -2.65 6.91
N ASP A 485 -7.24 -3.07 6.34
CA ASP A 485 -6.31 -2.17 5.67
C ASP A 485 -6.97 -1.46 4.47
N PHE A 486 -7.80 -2.19 3.71
CA PHE A 486 -8.60 -1.63 2.62
C PHE A 486 -9.60 -0.59 3.12
N ALA A 487 -10.36 -0.89 4.18
CA ALA A 487 -11.34 0.03 4.74
C ALA A 487 -10.67 1.32 5.23
N VAL A 488 -9.56 1.21 5.94
CA VAL A 488 -8.77 2.36 6.43
C VAL A 488 -8.18 3.17 5.28
N LYS A 489 -7.54 2.51 4.30
CA LYS A 489 -6.86 3.16 3.18
C LYS A 489 -7.82 3.94 2.28
N ASN A 490 -9.00 3.38 2.02
CA ASN A 490 -9.95 3.93 1.04
C ASN A 490 -11.08 4.75 1.69
N TRP A 491 -11.08 4.88 3.02
CA TRP A 491 -12.10 5.63 3.77
C TRP A 491 -13.51 5.11 3.47
N VAL A 492 -13.72 3.81 3.73
CA VAL A 492 -14.97 3.11 3.45
C VAL A 492 -15.39 2.23 4.62
N HIS A 493 -16.68 1.87 4.71
CA HIS A 493 -17.18 0.84 5.62
C HIS A 493 -17.28 -0.51 4.90
N LEU A 494 -16.83 -1.58 5.55
CA LEU A 494 -16.84 -2.91 4.96
C LEU A 494 -17.62 -3.90 5.85
N VAL A 495 -18.59 -4.59 5.27
CA VAL A 495 -19.39 -5.61 5.94
C VAL A 495 -19.07 -6.99 5.38
N LEU A 496 -18.79 -7.91 6.28
CA LEU A 496 -18.54 -9.33 5.97
C LEU A 496 -19.67 -10.18 6.54
N LEU A 497 -20.31 -10.99 5.71
CA LEU A 497 -21.25 -12.01 6.16
C LEU A 497 -20.49 -13.30 6.47
N ALA A 498 -20.81 -13.91 7.60
CA ALA A 498 -20.16 -15.11 8.09
C ALA A 498 -21.16 -16.15 8.62
N HIS A 499 -20.71 -17.39 8.74
CA HIS A 499 -21.47 -18.46 9.36
C HIS A 499 -20.92 -18.78 10.76
N PRO A 500 -21.72 -19.32 11.67
CA PRO A 500 -21.25 -19.83 12.94
C PRO A 500 -20.46 -21.13 12.77
N ASN A 501 -19.65 -21.49 13.76
CA ASN A 501 -18.83 -22.70 13.80
C ASN A 501 -19.71 -23.95 13.83
N LYS A 502 -19.38 -24.96 13.02
CA LYS A 502 -20.20 -26.20 12.89
C LYS A 502 -20.32 -27.00 14.19
N GLU A 503 -19.32 -26.96 15.07
CA GLU A 503 -19.29 -27.74 16.29
C GLU A 503 -20.38 -27.37 17.32
N LYS A 504 -20.87 -26.14 17.30
CA LYS A 504 -21.97 -25.70 18.20
C LYS A 504 -23.35 -25.67 17.50
N GLY A 505 -23.41 -25.89 16.21
CA GLY A 505 -24.66 -25.87 15.42
C GLY A 505 -25.56 -27.09 15.63
N GLU A 506 -25.05 -28.17 16.26
CA GLU A 506 -25.77 -29.43 16.49
C GLU A 506 -26.48 -29.52 17.86
N ILE A 507 -26.30 -28.56 18.76
CA ILE A 507 -27.04 -28.52 20.02
C ILE A 507 -28.44 -28.00 19.70
N GLN A 508 -29.35 -28.93 19.53
CA GLN A 508 -30.73 -28.79 19.06
C GLN A 508 -31.69 -27.93 19.91
N ASN A 509 -31.24 -27.25 20.96
CA ASN A 509 -32.13 -26.53 21.89
C ASN A 509 -31.74 -25.07 22.17
N ALA A 510 -30.92 -24.45 21.36
CA ALA A 510 -30.54 -23.04 21.54
C ALA A 510 -31.33 -22.12 20.58
N TYR A 511 -32.64 -22.11 20.70
CA TYR A 511 -33.48 -21.11 20.06
C TYR A 511 -33.60 -19.89 20.97
N ASN A 512 -33.51 -18.68 20.38
CA ASN A 512 -33.79 -17.36 20.94
C ASN A 512 -32.60 -16.57 21.47
N GLY A 513 -31.82 -16.00 20.57
CA GLY A 513 -30.88 -14.92 20.90
C GLY A 513 -29.63 -15.40 21.67
N ASN A 514 -29.13 -16.59 21.38
CA ASN A 514 -28.03 -17.22 22.09
C ASN A 514 -26.69 -17.27 21.32
N LEU A 515 -26.61 -16.65 20.13
CA LEU A 515 -25.34 -16.53 19.44
C LEU A 515 -24.42 -15.55 20.18
N GLU A 516 -23.17 -15.97 20.36
CA GLU A 516 -22.12 -15.15 20.96
C GLU A 516 -21.00 -14.89 19.93
N LYS A 517 -20.22 -13.84 20.13
CA LYS A 517 -19.09 -13.50 19.26
C LYS A 517 -18.06 -14.62 19.10
N THR A 518 -18.00 -15.56 20.05
CA THR A 518 -17.14 -16.75 20.01
C THR A 518 -17.67 -17.83 19.06
N ASP A 519 -18.90 -17.71 18.59
CA ASP A 519 -19.52 -18.69 17.71
C ASP A 519 -19.25 -18.43 16.22
N ILE A 520 -18.59 -17.31 15.87
CA ILE A 520 -18.24 -17.00 14.50
C ILE A 520 -17.27 -18.05 13.94
N SER A 521 -17.61 -18.62 12.78
CA SER A 521 -16.74 -19.58 12.08
C SER A 521 -15.43 -18.93 11.67
N GLY A 522 -14.33 -19.56 12.06
CA GLY A 522 -12.99 -19.04 11.86
C GLY A 522 -12.25 -18.85 13.18
N SER A 523 -11.10 -18.23 13.15
CA SER A 523 -10.31 -18.00 14.35
C SER A 523 -10.95 -16.90 15.22
N ASN A 524 -10.72 -16.94 16.54
CA ASN A 524 -11.00 -15.80 17.44
C ASN A 524 -10.43 -14.48 16.93
N ASN A 525 -9.48 -14.53 15.98
CA ASN A 525 -8.90 -13.39 15.31
C ASN A 525 -9.93 -12.59 14.48
N ILE A 526 -10.96 -13.23 13.90
CA ILE A 526 -12.00 -12.55 13.13
C ILE A 526 -12.79 -11.61 14.04
N ALA A 527 -13.33 -12.15 15.16
CA ALA A 527 -14.08 -11.37 16.13
C ALA A 527 -13.25 -10.25 16.77
N ASN A 528 -11.95 -10.48 16.98
CA ASN A 528 -11.05 -9.48 17.57
C ASN A 528 -10.77 -8.31 16.63
N LYS A 529 -10.66 -8.56 15.32
CA LYS A 529 -10.36 -7.53 14.32
C LYS A 529 -11.58 -6.71 13.89
N ALA A 530 -12.79 -7.26 13.98
CA ALA A 530 -14.02 -6.54 13.70
C ALA A 530 -14.21 -5.37 14.65
N ASP A 531 -14.73 -4.27 14.16
CA ASP A 531 -15.17 -3.13 14.98
C ASP A 531 -16.55 -3.41 15.52
N ASN A 532 -17.47 -3.89 14.67
CA ASN A 532 -18.85 -4.22 15.02
C ASN A 532 -19.16 -5.69 14.71
N ILE A 533 -19.99 -6.32 15.53
CA ILE A 533 -20.46 -7.70 15.34
C ILE A 533 -21.95 -7.75 15.58
N ILE A 534 -22.68 -8.22 14.57
CA ILE A 534 -24.15 -8.36 14.60
C ILE A 534 -24.50 -9.82 14.37
N ALA A 535 -25.30 -10.39 15.26
CA ALA A 535 -25.90 -11.73 15.08
C ALA A 535 -27.32 -11.57 14.54
N VAL A 536 -27.68 -12.39 13.55
CA VAL A 536 -29.02 -12.47 12.97
C VAL A 536 -29.52 -13.88 13.18
N GLU A 537 -30.66 -14.03 13.86
CA GLU A 537 -31.25 -15.31 14.26
C GLU A 537 -32.75 -15.31 14.01
N ARG A 538 -33.24 -16.41 13.44
CA ARG A 538 -34.67 -16.63 13.25
C ARG A 538 -35.29 -17.23 14.48
N ASN A 539 -36.46 -16.71 14.89
CA ASN A 539 -37.26 -17.30 15.97
C ASN A 539 -38.11 -18.46 15.40
N TRP A 540 -37.81 -19.69 15.80
CA TRP A 540 -38.49 -20.88 15.33
C TRP A 540 -39.57 -21.39 16.32
N GLY A 541 -39.82 -20.70 17.43
CA GLY A 541 -40.80 -21.10 18.41
C GLY A 541 -42.24 -21.08 17.88
N ASP A 542 -43.08 -22.00 18.37
CA ASP A 542 -44.49 -22.11 17.94
C ASP A 542 -45.33 -20.89 18.44
N ASP A 543 -45.02 -20.37 19.61
CA ASP A 543 -45.68 -19.20 20.23
C ASP A 543 -44.87 -17.91 20.01
N ARG A 544 -44.30 -17.74 18.83
CA ARG A 544 -43.43 -16.62 18.55
C ARG A 544 -44.20 -15.29 18.46
N GLU A 545 -43.77 -14.38 19.29
CA GLU A 545 -44.20 -12.99 19.22
C GLU A 545 -43.48 -12.24 18.07
N TRP A 546 -42.24 -12.66 17.75
CA TRP A 546 -41.35 -12.07 16.74
C TRP A 546 -40.84 -13.14 15.76
N ASP A 547 -40.53 -12.75 14.53
CA ASP A 547 -39.99 -13.66 13.52
C ASP A 547 -38.47 -13.73 13.52
N GLU A 548 -37.80 -12.59 13.78
CA GLU A 548 -36.34 -12.45 13.69
C GLU A 548 -35.80 -11.67 14.88
N ILE A 549 -34.59 -12.04 15.28
CA ILE A 549 -33.84 -11.37 16.35
C ILE A 549 -32.50 -10.90 15.77
N VAL A 550 -32.19 -9.63 15.90
CA VAL A 550 -30.90 -9.05 15.52
C VAL A 550 -30.24 -8.52 16.78
N THR A 551 -29.04 -9.02 17.06
CA THR A 551 -28.30 -8.66 18.28
C THR A 551 -26.97 -8.00 17.92
N SER A 552 -26.77 -6.74 18.36
CA SER A 552 -25.45 -6.14 18.40
C SER A 552 -24.64 -6.77 19.53
N LEU A 553 -23.66 -7.59 19.20
CA LEU A 553 -22.80 -8.32 20.15
C LEU A 553 -21.52 -7.56 20.49
N LYS A 554 -21.08 -6.71 19.60
CA LYS A 554 -19.90 -5.87 19.75
C LYS A 554 -20.11 -4.57 18.99
N ASP A 555 -19.89 -3.50 19.66
CA ASP A 555 -19.61 -2.20 19.12
C ASP A 555 -18.36 -1.67 19.81
N ARG A 556 -17.35 -1.27 19.02
CA ARG A 556 -16.03 -0.89 19.59
C ARG A 556 -16.08 0.49 20.23
N GLU A 557 -16.97 1.35 19.78
CA GLU A 557 -17.02 2.74 20.22
C GLU A 557 -17.90 2.91 21.47
N SER A 558 -19.16 2.51 21.38
CA SER A 558 -20.09 2.63 22.52
C SER A 558 -19.93 1.51 23.55
N GLY A 559 -19.44 0.35 23.13
CA GLY A 559 -19.38 -0.87 23.95
C GLY A 559 -20.76 -1.45 24.27
N GLN A 560 -21.82 -0.91 23.67
CA GLN A 560 -23.19 -1.32 23.97
C GLN A 560 -23.58 -2.61 23.25
N ARG A 561 -24.48 -3.36 23.89
CA ARG A 561 -25.15 -4.51 23.29
C ARG A 561 -26.64 -4.21 23.23
N LYS A 562 -27.25 -4.48 22.08
CA LYS A 562 -28.67 -4.28 21.86
C LYS A 562 -29.28 -5.49 21.21
N VAL A 563 -30.44 -5.93 21.71
CA VAL A 563 -31.27 -6.97 21.10
C VAL A 563 -32.47 -6.31 20.48
N MET A 564 -32.66 -6.51 19.19
CA MET A 564 -33.77 -5.97 18.41
C MET A 564 -34.62 -7.14 17.88
N ARG A 565 -35.92 -6.92 17.76
CA ARG A 565 -36.87 -7.95 17.36
C ARG A 565 -37.74 -7.44 16.22
N PHE A 566 -37.92 -8.28 15.19
CA PHE A 566 -38.59 -7.88 13.96
C PHE A 566 -39.62 -8.90 13.50
N TYR A 567 -40.62 -8.41 12.77
CA TYR A 567 -41.53 -9.21 11.95
C TYR A 567 -40.98 -9.30 10.54
N PHE A 568 -41.11 -10.45 9.89
CA PHE A 568 -40.66 -10.66 8.51
C PHE A 568 -41.82 -10.74 7.53
N SER A 569 -41.78 -9.92 6.48
CA SER A 569 -42.72 -10.04 5.36
C SER A 569 -42.15 -10.90 4.23
N GLN A 570 -42.82 -12.00 3.90
CA GLN A 570 -42.43 -12.84 2.77
C GLN A 570 -42.69 -12.16 1.41
N GLU A 571 -43.63 -11.21 1.34
CA GLU A 571 -43.98 -10.52 0.09
C GLU A 571 -42.88 -9.52 -0.30
N THR A 572 -42.44 -8.72 0.63
CA THR A 572 -41.44 -7.65 0.43
C THR A 572 -40.03 -8.07 0.81
N LEU A 573 -39.85 -9.22 1.46
CA LEU A 573 -38.58 -9.70 2.00
C LEU A 573 -37.90 -8.70 2.94
N ARG A 574 -38.70 -7.99 3.76
CA ARG A 574 -38.20 -6.96 4.70
C ARG A 574 -38.53 -7.32 6.14
N PHE A 575 -37.73 -6.78 7.04
CA PHE A 575 -37.98 -6.74 8.48
C PHE A 575 -38.71 -5.45 8.86
N TYR A 576 -39.65 -5.55 9.77
CA TYR A 576 -40.47 -4.46 10.28
C TYR A 576 -40.55 -4.50 11.80
N ASN A 577 -40.63 -3.35 12.46
CA ASN A 577 -40.82 -3.25 13.90
C ASN A 577 -42.26 -3.57 14.33
N GLN A 578 -43.19 -3.61 13.39
CA GLN A 578 -44.62 -3.86 13.60
C GLN A 578 -45.10 -4.99 12.66
N ARG A 579 -46.20 -5.68 13.02
CA ARG A 579 -46.81 -6.72 12.17
C ARG A 579 -47.36 -6.18 10.84
N THR A 580 -47.81 -4.94 10.82
CA THR A 580 -48.23 -4.26 9.61
C THR A 580 -47.02 -3.61 8.93
N ALA A 581 -46.77 -4.03 7.68
CA ALA A 581 -45.66 -3.45 6.90
C ALA A 581 -45.88 -1.94 6.73
N GLU A 582 -44.95 -1.14 7.24
CA GLU A 582 -44.92 0.29 6.98
C GLU A 582 -44.48 0.54 5.53
N LYS A 583 -45.11 1.54 4.90
CA LYS A 583 -44.72 1.95 3.55
C LYS A 583 -43.50 2.85 3.67
N GLU A 584 -42.44 2.46 2.98
CA GLU A 584 -41.23 3.26 2.82
C GLU A 584 -41.20 3.86 1.41
N ASP A 585 -41.08 5.17 1.33
CA ASP A 585 -40.97 5.89 0.06
C ASP A 585 -39.50 6.03 -0.35
N PHE A 586 -39.10 5.28 -1.37
CA PHE A 586 -37.76 5.36 -1.93
C PHE A 586 -37.60 6.49 -2.95
N GLY A 587 -38.72 7.07 -3.42
CA GLY A 587 -38.76 8.13 -4.43
C GLY A 587 -38.46 7.66 -5.86
N TRP A 588 -38.47 6.34 -6.15
CA TRP A 588 -38.35 5.82 -7.49
C TRP A 588 -39.65 5.94 -8.29
N GLU A 589 -40.81 6.15 -7.63
CA GLU A 589 -42.12 6.29 -8.22
C GLU A 589 -42.19 7.42 -9.25
N LYS A 590 -41.41 8.46 -9.09
CA LYS A 590 -41.28 9.57 -10.06
C LYS A 590 -40.80 9.10 -11.47
N TYR A 591 -40.17 7.93 -11.55
CA TYR A 591 -39.71 7.36 -12.81
C TYR A 591 -40.73 6.42 -13.46
N LEU A 592 -41.88 6.12 -12.82
CA LEU A 592 -42.96 5.33 -13.41
C LEU A 592 -43.61 6.01 -14.60
N THR A 593 -43.64 7.34 -14.63
CA THR A 593 -44.35 8.14 -15.65
C THR A 593 -43.40 8.75 -16.70
N GLN A 594 -42.12 8.54 -16.58
CA GLN A 594 -41.16 8.97 -17.60
C GLN A 594 -41.20 7.94 -18.77
N ASP A 595 -41.99 8.23 -19.80
CA ASP A 595 -41.75 7.62 -21.10
C ASP A 595 -40.29 7.90 -21.49
N ALA A 596 -39.55 6.87 -21.85
CA ALA A 596 -38.23 7.06 -22.40
C ALA A 596 -38.36 8.00 -23.60
N PRO A 597 -37.52 9.05 -23.75
CA PRO A 597 -37.53 9.86 -24.94
C PRO A 597 -37.43 8.92 -26.15
N ASP A 598 -38.34 9.11 -27.12
CA ASP A 598 -38.35 8.32 -28.36
C ASP A 598 -36.94 8.42 -28.98
N PRO A 599 -36.26 7.29 -29.27
CA PRO A 599 -34.96 7.32 -29.95
C PRO A 599 -34.98 8.09 -31.26
N SER A 600 -36.17 8.32 -31.87
CA SER A 600 -36.35 9.13 -33.06
C SER A 600 -36.32 10.65 -32.80
N GLU A 601 -36.39 11.08 -31.55
CA GLU A 601 -36.31 12.50 -31.15
C GLU A 601 -34.87 12.90 -30.69
N CYS A 602 -33.92 12.00 -30.81
CA CYS A 602 -32.51 12.34 -30.52
C CYS A 602 -31.99 13.29 -31.61
N PRO A 603 -31.58 14.54 -31.29
CA PRO A 603 -31.16 15.51 -32.29
C PRO A 603 -29.73 15.30 -32.79
N PHE A 604 -29.11 14.14 -32.57
CA PHE A 604 -27.77 13.79 -33.06
C PHE A 604 -27.74 12.44 -33.75
#